data_c8c714006612d646c67be7a169638284
#
_entry.id   c8c714006612d646c67be7a169638284
#
_cell.length_a   1.000
_cell.length_b   1.000
_cell.length_c   1.000
_cell.angle_alpha   90.00
_cell.angle_beta   90.00
_cell.angle_gamma   90.00
#
_symmetry.space_group_name_H-M   'P 1'
#
loop_
_entity.id
_entity.type
_entity.pdbx_description
1 polymer ?
#
loop_
_entity_poly.entity_id
_entity_poly.type
_entity_poly.pdbx_seq_one_letter_code
_entity_poly.pdbx_strand_id
1 'polypeptide(L)'
;MIIVAAFRLAITGLVLLWGIDASAQNPATLSIEQLRNGIENQHPSYFYILAGKLFAAGKKDEAVFWFYAGQLRYRVYLLVNKNKLDPSGDPALFASLSEEIGRPLNEYAFGDIPRFAKTIDALLAWDQSHPNPLTPREKYRSEYDQITAGLIRMRDEVVRKADSIRKTRAANGLENRS
;
A
#
# COMPACT_ATOMS: atom_id res chain seq x y z
N MET A 1 23.62 16.15 -74.06
CA MET A 1 22.34 16.07 -73.32
C MET A 1 22.40 14.84 -72.48
N ILE A 2 22.80 15.01 -71.17
CA ILE A 2 23.08 13.90 -70.19
C ILE A 2 21.94 13.91 -69.19
N ILE A 3 21.17 12.82 -69.18
CA ILE A 3 20.07 12.60 -68.18
C ILE A 3 20.64 11.96 -66.96
N VAL A 4 20.61 12.67 -65.83
CA VAL A 4 20.98 12.13 -64.54
C VAL A 4 19.72 11.56 -63.87
N ALA A 5 19.67 10.24 -63.73
CA ALA A 5 18.61 9.53 -62.99
C ALA A 5 18.91 9.58 -61.51
N ALA A 6 18.05 10.23 -60.72
CA ALA A 6 18.12 10.25 -59.25
C ALA A 6 17.51 8.97 -58.68
N PHE A 7 18.33 8.17 -58.03
CA PHE A 7 17.93 6.95 -57.27
C PHE A 7 17.42 7.38 -55.87
N ARG A 8 16.12 7.28 -55.64
CA ARG A 8 15.52 7.49 -54.30
C ARG A 8 15.58 6.18 -53.52
N LEU A 9 16.45 6.14 -52.55
CA LEU A 9 16.48 5.05 -51.57
C LEU A 9 15.33 5.26 -50.55
N ALA A 10 14.30 4.38 -50.57
CA ALA A 10 13.28 4.34 -49.54
C ALA A 10 13.80 3.51 -48.40
N ILE A 11 14.13 4.15 -47.30
CA ILE A 11 14.46 3.47 -46.02
C ILE A 11 13.12 3.13 -45.33
N THR A 12 12.69 1.87 -45.44
CA THR A 12 11.55 1.34 -44.71
C THR A 12 12.02 1.03 -43.29
N GLY A 13 11.78 1.95 -42.34
CA GLY A 13 12.04 1.74 -40.94
C GLY A 13 11.10 0.70 -40.39
N LEU A 14 11.62 -0.48 -40.04
CA LEU A 14 10.92 -1.53 -39.32
C LEU A 14 10.81 -1.10 -37.82
N VAL A 15 9.68 -0.54 -37.47
CA VAL A 15 9.35 -0.27 -36.03
C VAL A 15 9.00 -1.62 -35.39
N LEU A 16 9.96 -2.21 -34.73
CA LEU A 16 9.70 -3.33 -33.81
C LEU A 16 8.89 -2.81 -32.61
N LEU A 17 7.58 -2.96 -32.68
CA LEU A 17 6.70 -2.83 -31.51
C LEU A 17 7.04 -3.98 -30.57
N TRP A 18 7.87 -3.71 -29.58
CA TRP A 18 8.00 -4.58 -28.41
C TRP A 18 6.68 -4.50 -27.66
N GLY A 19 5.83 -5.49 -27.88
CA GLY A 19 4.65 -5.71 -27.07
C GLY A 19 5.12 -5.96 -25.63
N ILE A 20 4.88 -5.00 -24.76
CA ILE A 20 4.99 -5.21 -23.32
C ILE A 20 3.79 -6.11 -22.98
N ASP A 21 4.02 -7.41 -22.90
CA ASP A 21 3.08 -8.33 -22.26
C ASP A 21 2.98 -7.92 -20.79
N ALA A 22 2.00 -7.08 -20.49
CA ALA A 22 1.58 -6.77 -19.13
C ALA A 22 0.80 -7.97 -18.58
N SER A 23 1.43 -9.15 -18.52
CA SER A 23 0.94 -10.21 -17.65
C SER A 23 1.08 -9.68 -16.22
N ALA A 24 -0.04 -9.56 -15.51
CA ALA A 24 -0.05 -9.09 -14.14
C ALA A 24 0.89 -9.98 -13.30
N GLN A 25 2.09 -9.49 -13.03
CA GLN A 25 3.08 -10.23 -12.25
C GLN A 25 2.50 -10.48 -10.87
N ASN A 26 2.60 -11.73 -10.39
CA ASN A 26 2.20 -12.04 -9.03
C ASN A 26 3.03 -11.20 -8.04
N PRO A 27 2.43 -10.30 -7.27
CA PRO A 27 3.17 -9.41 -6.37
C PRO A 27 4.00 -10.14 -5.33
N ALA A 28 3.65 -11.39 -5.00
CA ALA A 28 4.40 -12.21 -4.05
C ALA A 28 5.80 -12.58 -4.57
N THR A 29 6.03 -12.57 -5.89
CA THR A 29 7.34 -12.90 -6.50
C THR A 29 8.26 -11.70 -6.62
N LEU A 30 7.74 -10.47 -6.47
CA LEU A 30 8.51 -9.24 -6.63
C LEU A 30 9.46 -9.00 -5.45
N SER A 31 10.63 -8.39 -5.71
CA SER A 31 11.54 -7.93 -4.65
C SER A 31 10.96 -6.71 -3.90
N ILE A 32 11.53 -6.37 -2.75
CA ILE A 32 11.16 -5.17 -2.00
C ILE A 32 11.32 -3.91 -2.86
N GLU A 33 12.41 -3.81 -3.62
CA GLU A 33 12.70 -2.68 -4.50
C GLU A 33 11.69 -2.58 -5.65
N GLN A 34 11.33 -3.71 -6.26
CA GLN A 34 10.32 -3.77 -7.31
C GLN A 34 8.93 -3.37 -6.79
N LEU A 35 8.57 -3.81 -5.57
CA LEU A 35 7.30 -3.43 -4.94
C LEU A 35 7.24 -1.94 -4.59
N ARG A 36 8.35 -1.33 -4.16
CA ARG A 36 8.40 0.11 -3.84
C ARG A 36 8.27 0.99 -5.08
N ASN A 37 8.80 0.53 -6.20
CA ASN A 37 8.82 1.32 -7.43
C ASN A 37 7.39 1.51 -7.97
N GLY A 38 6.86 2.72 -7.83
CA GLY A 38 5.54 3.08 -8.31
C GLY A 38 4.40 2.40 -7.56
N ILE A 39 4.59 2.06 -6.28
CA ILE A 39 3.59 1.38 -5.45
C ILE A 39 2.29 2.17 -5.34
N GLU A 40 2.36 3.50 -5.41
CA GLU A 40 1.18 4.38 -5.40
C GLU A 40 0.24 4.13 -6.58
N ASN A 41 0.74 3.55 -7.67
CA ASN A 41 -0.03 3.21 -8.87
C ASN A 41 -0.56 1.77 -8.85
N GLN A 42 -0.19 0.98 -7.84
CA GLN A 42 -0.54 -0.43 -7.74
C GLN A 42 -1.82 -0.64 -6.93
N HIS A 43 -2.40 -1.83 -7.12
CA HIS A 43 -3.52 -2.28 -6.29
C HIS A 43 -3.14 -2.26 -4.80
N PRO A 44 -4.04 -1.87 -3.86
CA PRO A 44 -3.70 -1.74 -2.44
C PRO A 44 -3.14 -3.02 -1.78
N SER A 45 -3.42 -4.20 -2.32
CA SER A 45 -2.82 -5.46 -1.84
C SER A 45 -1.29 -5.48 -1.92
N TYR A 46 -0.69 -4.75 -2.87
CA TYR A 46 0.78 -4.65 -3.01
C TYR A 46 1.46 -4.06 -1.77
N PHE A 47 0.79 -3.11 -1.12
CA PHE A 47 1.27 -2.52 0.13
C PHE A 47 1.40 -3.55 1.25
N TYR A 48 0.45 -4.49 1.34
CA TYR A 48 0.50 -5.58 2.32
C TYR A 48 1.64 -6.55 2.02
N ILE A 49 1.83 -6.91 0.75
CA ILE A 49 2.93 -7.79 0.34
C ILE A 49 4.28 -7.13 0.64
N LEU A 50 4.43 -5.84 0.33
CA LEU A 50 5.62 -5.07 0.68
C LEU A 50 5.84 -5.07 2.20
N ALA A 51 4.81 -4.78 2.98
CA ALA A 51 4.88 -4.77 4.44
C ALA A 51 5.31 -6.13 5.02
N GLY A 52 4.73 -7.23 4.52
CA GLY A 52 5.11 -8.59 4.93
C GLY A 52 6.58 -8.90 4.63
N LYS A 53 7.05 -8.57 3.43
CA LYS A 53 8.47 -8.76 3.04
C LYS A 53 9.43 -7.92 3.87
N LEU A 54 9.09 -6.66 4.15
CA LEU A 54 9.87 -5.77 5.01
C LEU A 54 9.94 -6.30 6.44
N PHE A 55 8.82 -6.80 6.97
CA PHE A 55 8.76 -7.37 8.30
C PHE A 55 9.66 -8.60 8.42
N ALA A 56 9.58 -9.51 7.44
CA ALA A 56 10.44 -10.69 7.36
C ALA A 56 11.93 -10.33 7.22
N ALA A 57 12.26 -9.22 6.55
CA ALA A 57 13.61 -8.69 6.41
C ALA A 57 14.11 -7.89 7.64
N GLY A 58 13.34 -7.86 8.74
CA GLY A 58 13.70 -7.13 9.97
C GLY A 58 13.47 -5.62 9.92
N LYS A 59 12.98 -5.07 8.80
CA LYS A 59 12.67 -3.64 8.62
C LYS A 59 11.27 -3.32 9.19
N LYS A 60 11.09 -3.63 10.48
CA LYS A 60 9.76 -3.72 11.10
C LYS A 60 9.02 -2.38 11.17
N ASP A 61 9.70 -1.27 11.48
CA ASP A 61 9.07 0.06 11.55
C ASP A 61 8.58 0.50 10.16
N GLU A 62 9.38 0.25 9.14
CA GLU A 62 9.00 0.54 7.75
C GLU A 62 7.83 -0.35 7.30
N ALA A 63 7.82 -1.62 7.72
CA ALA A 63 6.73 -2.54 7.47
C ALA A 63 5.40 -2.03 8.05
N VAL A 64 5.42 -1.48 9.28
CA VAL A 64 4.23 -0.87 9.90
C VAL A 64 3.71 0.30 9.08
N PHE A 65 4.61 1.18 8.60
CA PHE A 65 4.21 2.30 7.74
C PHE A 65 3.48 1.82 6.48
N TRP A 66 4.07 0.88 5.74
CA TRP A 66 3.48 0.39 4.49
C TRP A 66 2.21 -0.42 4.71
N PHE A 67 2.10 -1.15 5.83
CA PHE A 67 0.87 -1.83 6.20
C PHE A 67 -0.28 -0.85 6.41
N TYR A 68 -0.09 0.21 7.19
CA TYR A 68 -1.15 1.19 7.44
C TYR A 68 -1.45 2.07 6.23
N ALA A 69 -0.47 2.33 5.36
CA ALA A 69 -0.71 2.96 4.06
C ALA A 69 -1.61 2.08 3.18
N GLY A 70 -1.35 0.77 3.16
CA GLY A 70 -2.21 -0.22 2.52
C GLY A 70 -3.61 -0.27 3.12
N GLN A 71 -3.72 -0.25 4.46
CA GLN A 71 -5.00 -0.21 5.18
C GLN A 71 -5.85 1.00 4.77
N LEU A 72 -5.25 2.18 4.70
CA LEU A 72 -5.94 3.40 4.28
C LEU A 72 -6.44 3.25 2.85
N ARG A 73 -5.55 2.98 1.90
CA ARG A 73 -5.88 2.91 0.47
C ARG A 73 -6.85 1.79 0.13
N TYR A 74 -6.70 0.62 0.76
CA TYR A 74 -7.63 -0.49 0.52
C TYR A 74 -9.03 -0.20 1.05
N ARG A 75 -9.15 0.42 2.24
CA ARG A 75 -10.45 0.81 2.78
C ARG A 75 -11.15 1.86 1.92
N VAL A 76 -10.41 2.84 1.39
CA VAL A 76 -10.96 3.79 0.41
C VAL A 76 -11.43 3.06 -0.84
N TYR A 77 -10.60 2.16 -1.39
CA TYR A 77 -10.92 1.37 -2.58
C TYR A 77 -12.20 0.54 -2.38
N LEU A 78 -12.32 -0.16 -1.26
CA LEU A 78 -13.51 -0.96 -0.93
C LEU A 78 -14.75 -0.09 -0.77
N LEU A 79 -14.64 1.06 -0.10
CA LEU A 79 -15.74 1.98 0.12
C LEU A 79 -16.25 2.58 -1.19
N VAL A 80 -15.36 3.03 -2.05
CA VAL A 80 -15.67 3.58 -3.39
C VAL A 80 -16.35 2.55 -4.29
N ASN A 81 -15.93 1.29 -4.20
CA ASN A 81 -16.38 0.23 -5.09
C ASN A 81 -17.41 -0.73 -4.44
N LYS A 82 -17.93 -0.42 -3.26
CA LYS A 82 -18.78 -1.31 -2.42
C LYS A 82 -19.92 -2.01 -3.14
N ASN A 83 -20.50 -1.38 -4.17
CA ASN A 83 -21.62 -1.91 -4.94
C ASN A 83 -21.20 -2.68 -6.20
N LYS A 84 -19.89 -2.80 -6.47
CA LYS A 84 -19.33 -3.42 -7.68
C LYS A 84 -18.44 -4.62 -7.38
N LEU A 85 -17.98 -4.77 -6.15
CA LEU A 85 -17.06 -5.83 -5.75
C LEU A 85 -17.83 -7.10 -5.37
N ASP A 86 -17.32 -8.22 -5.86
CA ASP A 86 -17.74 -9.53 -5.37
C ASP A 86 -17.25 -9.73 -3.92
N PRO A 87 -18.09 -10.17 -2.99
CA PRO A 87 -17.68 -10.44 -1.61
C PRO A 87 -16.52 -11.43 -1.48
N SER A 88 -16.37 -12.37 -2.40
CA SER A 88 -15.28 -13.36 -2.44
C SER A 88 -13.99 -12.82 -3.09
N GLY A 89 -14.04 -11.64 -3.71
CA GLY A 89 -12.89 -10.97 -4.31
C GLY A 89 -12.13 -10.08 -3.32
N ASP A 90 -12.04 -8.79 -3.64
CA ASP A 90 -11.29 -7.82 -2.83
C ASP A 90 -11.69 -7.72 -1.36
N PRO A 91 -12.99 -7.80 -0.98
CA PRO A 91 -13.34 -7.82 0.44
C PRO A 91 -12.75 -9.02 1.19
N ALA A 92 -12.78 -10.22 0.60
CA ALA A 92 -12.18 -11.42 1.20
C ALA A 92 -10.65 -11.34 1.22
N LEU A 93 -10.03 -10.85 0.15
CA LEU A 93 -8.58 -10.66 0.09
C LEU A 93 -8.10 -9.64 1.15
N PHE A 94 -8.82 -8.52 1.31
CA PHE A 94 -8.52 -7.54 2.36
C PHE A 94 -8.59 -8.16 3.77
N ALA A 95 -9.60 -8.98 4.04
CA ALA A 95 -9.74 -9.65 5.33
C ALA A 95 -8.60 -10.63 5.59
N SER A 96 -8.24 -11.48 4.61
CA SER A 96 -7.13 -12.43 4.70
C SER A 96 -5.80 -11.72 4.94
N LEU A 97 -5.46 -10.71 4.13
CA LEU A 97 -4.23 -9.94 4.27
C LEU A 97 -4.15 -9.21 5.63
N SER A 98 -5.29 -8.68 6.11
CA SER A 98 -5.35 -8.01 7.41
C SER A 98 -5.12 -8.98 8.57
N GLU A 99 -5.54 -10.22 8.44
CA GLU A 99 -5.29 -11.26 9.45
C GLU A 99 -3.86 -11.80 9.37
N GLU A 100 -3.41 -12.22 8.19
CA GLU A 100 -2.13 -12.92 8.03
C GLU A 100 -0.92 -11.97 8.21
N ILE A 101 -0.98 -10.79 7.60
CA ILE A 101 0.09 -9.80 7.62
C ILE A 101 -0.12 -8.79 8.74
N GLY A 102 -1.36 -8.37 8.95
CA GLY A 102 -1.68 -7.30 9.90
C GLY A 102 -1.52 -7.69 11.35
N ARG A 103 -1.85 -8.92 11.73
CA ARG A 103 -1.75 -9.36 13.14
C ARG A 103 -0.33 -9.21 13.70
N PRO A 104 0.72 -9.81 13.12
CA PRO A 104 2.08 -9.68 13.66
C PRO A 104 2.61 -8.24 13.60
N LEU A 105 2.20 -7.47 12.58
CA LEU A 105 2.56 -6.05 12.48
C LEU A 105 1.91 -5.20 13.57
N ASN A 106 0.65 -5.45 13.90
CA ASN A 106 -0.05 -4.78 14.99
C ASN A 106 0.55 -5.16 16.36
N GLU A 107 0.87 -6.43 16.56
CA GLU A 107 1.57 -6.86 17.76
C GLU A 107 2.90 -6.13 17.94
N TYR A 108 3.68 -6.01 16.88
CA TYR A 108 4.92 -5.24 16.89
C TYR A 108 4.65 -3.75 17.14
N ALA A 109 3.76 -3.12 16.38
CA ALA A 109 3.50 -1.68 16.43
C ALA A 109 3.06 -1.21 17.80
N PHE A 110 2.16 -1.94 18.46
CA PHE A 110 1.63 -1.58 19.78
C PHE A 110 2.63 -1.84 20.93
N GLY A 111 3.78 -2.42 20.66
CA GLY A 111 4.89 -2.48 21.60
C GLY A 111 5.60 -1.14 21.79
N ASP A 112 5.41 -0.17 20.86
CA ASP A 112 5.93 1.20 20.94
C ASP A 112 4.84 2.17 20.48
N ILE A 113 3.95 2.54 21.40
CA ILE A 113 2.79 3.38 21.11
C ILE A 113 3.17 4.79 20.64
N PRO A 114 4.17 5.49 21.20
CA PRO A 114 4.63 6.77 20.67
C PRO A 114 5.12 6.69 19.23
N ARG A 115 5.85 5.63 18.88
CA ARG A 115 6.32 5.40 17.51
C ARG A 115 5.16 5.09 16.57
N PHE A 116 4.23 4.24 17.01
CA PHE A 116 3.01 3.94 16.26
C PHE A 116 2.25 5.22 15.90
N ALA A 117 2.02 6.13 16.88
CA ALA A 117 1.33 7.40 16.63
C ALA A 117 2.05 8.24 15.58
N LYS A 118 3.39 8.41 15.69
CA LYS A 118 4.21 9.10 14.70
C LYS A 118 4.13 8.47 13.31
N THR A 119 4.08 7.14 13.25
CA THR A 119 3.95 6.40 11.98
C THR A 119 2.61 6.70 11.31
N ILE A 120 1.51 6.76 12.07
CA ILE A 120 0.20 7.14 11.51
C ILE A 120 0.22 8.58 11.00
N ASP A 121 0.81 9.52 11.73
CA ASP A 121 0.93 10.91 11.27
C ASP A 121 1.77 11.03 9.98
N ALA A 122 2.88 10.31 9.92
CA ALA A 122 3.75 10.30 8.74
C ALA A 122 3.05 9.71 7.51
N LEU A 123 2.30 8.62 7.69
CA LEU A 123 1.57 8.02 6.56
C LEU A 123 0.42 8.91 6.07
N LEU A 124 -0.26 9.64 6.96
CA LEU A 124 -1.32 10.58 6.56
C LEU A 124 -0.75 11.72 5.72
N ALA A 125 0.41 12.26 6.11
CA ALA A 125 1.13 13.27 5.34
C ALA A 125 1.61 12.71 3.98
N TRP A 126 2.15 11.49 3.96
CA TRP A 126 2.57 10.80 2.74
C TRP A 126 1.38 10.62 1.78
N ASP A 127 0.25 10.11 2.25
CA ASP A 127 -0.92 9.84 1.42
C ASP A 127 -1.53 11.11 0.81
N GLN A 128 -1.42 12.25 1.50
CA GLN A 128 -1.85 13.55 0.97
C GLN A 128 -0.97 14.03 -0.21
N SER A 129 0.32 13.69 -0.20
CA SER A 129 1.30 14.15 -1.19
C SER A 129 1.53 13.14 -2.34
N HIS A 130 0.97 11.93 -2.26
CA HIS A 130 1.15 10.88 -3.26
C HIS A 130 -0.17 10.54 -3.95
N PRO A 131 -0.22 10.60 -5.29
CA PRO A 131 -1.45 10.29 -6.04
C PRO A 131 -1.91 8.85 -5.79
N ASN A 132 -3.21 8.65 -5.94
CA ASN A 132 -3.80 7.31 -5.98
C ASN A 132 -4.71 7.21 -7.22
N PRO A 133 -4.19 6.76 -8.35
CA PRO A 133 -4.94 6.75 -9.61
C PRO A 133 -6.15 5.79 -9.60
N LEU A 134 -6.15 4.76 -8.74
CA LEU A 134 -7.28 3.83 -8.61
C LEU A 134 -8.50 4.49 -7.93
N THR A 135 -8.24 5.40 -7.00
CA THR A 135 -9.26 6.18 -6.30
C THR A 135 -8.77 7.62 -6.12
N PRO A 136 -8.81 8.44 -7.19
CA PRO A 136 -8.32 9.82 -7.13
C PRO A 136 -9.01 10.62 -6.02
N ARG A 137 -8.21 11.26 -5.15
CA ARG A 137 -8.70 11.98 -3.94
C ARG A 137 -9.68 13.09 -4.30
N GLU A 138 -9.45 13.78 -5.41
CA GLU A 138 -10.31 14.89 -5.87
C GLU A 138 -11.73 14.40 -6.15
N LYS A 139 -11.85 13.17 -6.65
CA LYS A 139 -13.13 12.53 -6.98
C LYS A 139 -13.81 11.89 -5.76
N TYR A 140 -13.04 11.38 -4.82
CA TYR A 140 -13.53 10.56 -3.70
C TYR A 140 -13.18 11.18 -2.34
N ARG A 141 -13.24 12.51 -2.25
CA ARG A 141 -12.87 13.28 -1.05
C ARG A 141 -13.62 12.81 0.20
N SER A 142 -14.92 12.59 0.09
CA SER A 142 -15.77 12.15 1.20
C SER A 142 -15.32 10.81 1.80
N GLU A 143 -15.00 9.84 0.92
CA GLU A 143 -14.53 8.53 1.32
C GLU A 143 -13.15 8.61 2.00
N TYR A 144 -12.26 9.43 1.48
CA TYR A 144 -10.97 9.70 2.11
C TYR A 144 -11.14 10.34 3.48
N ASP A 145 -11.99 11.34 3.61
CA ASP A 145 -12.23 12.03 4.88
C ASP A 145 -12.78 11.04 5.93
N GLN A 146 -13.71 10.17 5.53
CA GLN A 146 -14.27 9.14 6.40
C GLN A 146 -13.19 8.16 6.89
N ILE A 147 -12.37 7.61 5.98
CA ILE A 147 -11.35 6.61 6.31
C ILE A 147 -10.22 7.24 7.12
N THR A 148 -9.75 8.42 6.72
CA THR A 148 -8.71 9.19 7.44
C THR A 148 -9.15 9.53 8.87
N ALA A 149 -10.38 10.03 9.05
CA ALA A 149 -10.92 10.31 10.38
C ALA A 149 -11.01 9.03 11.23
N GLY A 150 -11.34 7.88 10.62
CA GLY A 150 -11.31 6.58 11.31
C GLY A 150 -9.92 6.18 11.79
N LEU A 151 -8.90 6.40 10.97
CA LEU A 151 -7.51 6.09 11.30
C LEU A 151 -6.97 7.02 12.42
N ILE A 152 -7.31 8.31 12.36
CA ILE A 152 -6.98 9.27 13.41
C ILE A 152 -7.61 8.87 14.74
N ARG A 153 -8.92 8.56 14.74
CA ARG A 153 -9.60 8.09 15.97
C ARG A 153 -8.96 6.83 16.55
N MET A 154 -8.59 5.87 15.70
CA MET A 154 -7.88 4.66 16.14
C MET A 154 -6.54 5.00 16.79
N ARG A 155 -5.71 5.86 16.16
CA ARG A 155 -4.44 6.33 16.74
C ARG A 155 -4.65 6.97 18.13
N ASP A 156 -5.58 7.90 18.20
CA ASP A 156 -5.87 8.64 19.45
C ASP A 156 -6.37 7.70 20.55
N GLU A 157 -7.19 6.72 20.20
CA GLU A 157 -7.66 5.69 21.13
C GLU A 157 -6.52 4.80 21.65
N VAL A 158 -5.60 4.39 20.77
CA VAL A 158 -4.40 3.61 21.15
C VAL A 158 -3.52 4.44 22.10
N VAL A 159 -3.29 5.70 21.80
CA VAL A 159 -2.52 6.63 22.67
C VAL A 159 -3.22 6.79 24.03
N ARG A 160 -4.53 7.03 24.04
CA ARG A 160 -5.31 7.21 25.26
C ARG A 160 -5.31 5.95 26.14
N LYS A 161 -5.28 4.76 25.52
CA LYS A 161 -5.28 3.46 26.20
C LYS A 161 -3.87 2.88 26.43
N ALA A 162 -2.81 3.66 26.25
CA ALA A 162 -1.44 3.17 26.24
C ALA A 162 -1.10 2.28 27.46
N ASP A 163 -1.42 2.72 28.67
CA ASP A 163 -1.12 1.96 29.89
C ASP A 163 -1.88 0.63 29.98
N SER A 164 -3.15 0.64 29.59
CA SER A 164 -3.97 -0.58 29.52
C SER A 164 -3.42 -1.56 28.49
N ILE A 165 -3.01 -1.06 27.31
CA ILE A 165 -2.41 -1.86 26.25
C ILE A 165 -1.11 -2.49 26.76
N ARG A 166 -0.20 -1.70 27.34
CA ARG A 166 1.07 -2.19 27.91
C ARG A 166 0.85 -3.28 28.95
N LYS A 167 -0.11 -3.07 29.86
CA LYS A 167 -0.46 -4.06 30.89
C LYS A 167 -0.98 -5.37 30.28
N THR A 168 -1.89 -5.28 29.32
CA THR A 168 -2.43 -6.47 28.64
C THR A 168 -1.35 -7.20 27.87
N ARG A 169 -0.47 -6.48 27.17
CA ARG A 169 0.65 -7.06 26.42
C ARG A 169 1.60 -7.82 27.34
N ALA A 170 2.00 -7.19 28.47
CA ALA A 170 2.86 -7.84 29.46
C ALA A 170 2.22 -9.12 30.04
N ALA A 171 0.91 -9.10 30.32
CA ALA A 171 0.19 -10.28 30.78
C ALA A 171 0.16 -11.42 29.75
N ASN A 172 0.26 -11.11 28.47
CA ASN A 172 0.32 -12.06 27.37
C ASN A 172 1.76 -12.39 26.93
N GLY A 173 2.78 -12.00 27.68
CA GLY A 173 4.18 -12.26 27.36
C GLY A 173 4.73 -11.47 26.17
N LEU A 174 4.05 -10.40 25.75
CA LEU A 174 4.48 -9.54 24.63
C LEU A 174 5.35 -8.38 25.15
N GLU A 175 6.45 -8.13 24.46
CA GLU A 175 7.39 -7.07 24.81
C GLU A 175 6.80 -5.67 24.61
N ASN A 176 6.98 -4.79 25.60
CA ASN A 176 6.80 -3.35 25.48
C ASN A 176 8.16 -2.69 25.26
N ARG A 177 8.28 -1.89 24.20
CA ARG A 177 9.53 -1.24 23.78
C ARG A 177 9.60 0.25 24.11
N SER A 178 8.53 0.79 24.74
CA SER A 178 8.47 2.20 25.19
C SER A 178 7.75 2.31 26.53
#